data_069eafb9185bf268a7fe7f5ecdc4f143
#
_entry.id   069eafb9185bf268a7fe7f5ecdc4f143
#
_cell.length_a   1.000
_cell.length_b   1.000
_cell.length_c   1.000
_cell.angle_alpha   90.00
_cell.angle_beta   90.00
_cell.angle_gamma   90.00
#
_symmetry.space_group_name_H-M   'P 1'
#
loop_
_entity.id
_entity.type
_entity.pdbx_description
1 polymer ?
#
loop_
_entity_poly.entity_id
_entity_poly.type
_entity_poly.pdbx_seq_one_letter_code
_entity_poly.pdbx_strand_id
1 'polypeptide(L)'
;GNLELKSGESAYLEEGCVVCGRIYSNMADNVRVSGNGILYGGVWHKPDENGGRLMASFYLGKHILVEGISVVDNGVWNVVPGACRDVIIRDVNIMSRLVTGDGIDIVGCEEVLVEDCFIRACDDCVCIKACPLPGPAACCNVRDIKVRRCVLWNAEPGNALEIGYELRCNEVSDVVFEDCDIIHCEYEGNQSGGVLTIHNADRAKVHNVRYENIRIEDAQEKLVDIKILDCKYSLDRVRGDVENIVFRNIDVTGPLFPVSIIRGFEMTNEMHRPRDIRFENVTVQGRTMHSANEMRMVVELAHELQFEGRVTLEKPEY
;
A
#
# COMPACT_ATOMS: atom_id res chain seq x y z
N GLY A 1 7.92 -18.74 -18.82
CA GLY A 1 7.14 -19.88 -18.31
C GLY A 1 6.52 -19.64 -16.94
N ASN A 2 5.85 -20.66 -16.39
CA ASN A 2 5.27 -20.61 -15.05
C ASN A 2 6.04 -21.60 -14.17
N LEU A 3 6.57 -21.13 -13.04
CA LEU A 3 7.19 -21.98 -12.03
C LEU A 3 6.26 -22.04 -10.80
N GLU A 4 5.71 -23.19 -10.54
CA GLU A 4 4.93 -23.46 -9.33
C GLU A 4 5.84 -24.03 -8.25
N LEU A 5 5.78 -23.45 -7.05
CA LEU A 5 6.50 -23.95 -5.88
C LEU A 5 5.54 -24.66 -4.92
N LYS A 6 5.94 -25.83 -4.46
CA LYS A 6 5.23 -26.63 -3.45
C LYS A 6 5.80 -26.33 -2.05
N SER A 7 5.14 -26.83 -1.02
CA SER A 7 5.61 -26.67 0.36
C SER A 7 7.06 -27.16 0.53
N GLY A 8 7.87 -26.29 1.15
CA GLY A 8 9.29 -26.53 1.38
C GLY A 8 10.20 -26.29 0.18
N GLU A 9 9.65 -25.90 -0.98
CA GLU A 9 10.46 -25.60 -2.16
C GLU A 9 10.94 -24.16 -2.19
N SER A 10 12.07 -23.96 -2.88
CA SER A 10 12.68 -22.64 -3.06
C SER A 10 13.09 -22.44 -4.52
N ALA A 11 12.96 -21.21 -5.00
CA ALA A 11 13.57 -20.73 -6.23
C ALA A 11 14.70 -19.76 -5.89
N TYR A 12 15.87 -20.02 -6.45
CA TYR A 12 17.02 -19.11 -6.33
C TYR A 12 17.38 -18.56 -7.71
N LEU A 13 17.29 -17.24 -7.84
CA LEU A 13 17.63 -16.51 -9.06
C LEU A 13 19.07 -16.01 -8.94
N GLU A 14 20.00 -16.65 -9.64
CA GLU A 14 21.41 -16.26 -9.62
C GLU A 14 21.62 -14.83 -10.14
N GLU A 15 22.67 -14.19 -9.68
CA GLU A 15 23.10 -12.90 -10.22
C GLU A 15 23.32 -12.95 -11.74
N GLY A 16 22.76 -11.98 -12.45
CA GLY A 16 22.84 -11.90 -13.92
C GLY A 16 21.84 -12.78 -14.65
N CYS A 17 21.08 -13.64 -13.98
CA CYS A 17 20.01 -14.38 -14.66
C CYS A 17 18.76 -13.53 -14.89
N VAL A 18 18.06 -13.82 -15.99
CA VAL A 18 16.75 -13.23 -16.31
C VAL A 18 15.76 -14.36 -16.53
N VAL A 19 14.80 -14.47 -15.64
CA VAL A 19 13.71 -15.46 -15.72
C VAL A 19 12.50 -14.82 -16.37
N CYS A 20 12.23 -15.20 -17.63
CA CYS A 20 11.02 -14.75 -18.35
C CYS A 20 9.84 -15.62 -17.96
N GLY A 21 9.02 -15.13 -17.02
CA GLY A 21 7.92 -15.93 -16.52
C GLY A 21 7.39 -15.44 -15.18
N ARG A 22 6.62 -16.28 -14.51
CA ARG A 22 6.13 -16.04 -13.15
C ARG A 22 6.52 -17.16 -12.21
N ILE A 23 6.60 -16.82 -10.93
CA ILE A 23 6.78 -17.76 -9.82
C ILE A 23 5.52 -17.68 -8.96
N TYR A 24 4.94 -18.82 -8.62
CA TYR A 24 3.74 -18.83 -7.81
C TYR A 24 3.64 -20.05 -6.90
N SER A 25 2.85 -19.95 -5.85
CA SER A 25 2.45 -21.07 -5.03
C SER A 25 0.96 -21.01 -4.66
N ASN A 26 0.36 -22.16 -4.39
CA ASN A 26 -1.01 -22.23 -3.91
C ASN A 26 -1.12 -23.33 -2.85
N MET A 27 -1.65 -22.97 -1.67
CA MET A 27 -1.73 -23.85 -0.50
C MET A 27 -0.38 -24.51 -0.15
N ALA A 28 0.69 -23.72 -0.17
CA ALA A 28 2.06 -24.19 0.05
C ALA A 28 2.74 -23.37 1.15
N ASP A 29 3.27 -24.08 2.13
CA ASP A 29 3.99 -23.50 3.27
C ASP A 29 5.49 -23.59 3.09
N ASN A 30 6.24 -22.70 3.76
CA ASN A 30 7.71 -22.67 3.74
C ASN A 30 8.26 -22.49 2.31
N VAL A 31 7.72 -21.53 1.57
CA VAL A 31 8.14 -21.20 0.20
C VAL A 31 9.12 -20.03 0.22
N ARG A 32 10.21 -20.16 -0.54
CA ARG A 32 11.21 -19.09 -0.64
C ARG A 32 11.53 -18.77 -2.09
N VAL A 33 11.52 -17.48 -2.43
CA VAL A 33 12.08 -16.94 -3.67
C VAL A 33 13.22 -15.98 -3.30
N SER A 34 14.42 -16.24 -3.77
CA SER A 34 15.59 -15.45 -3.35
C SER A 34 16.65 -15.34 -4.44
N GLY A 35 17.66 -14.49 -4.21
CA GLY A 35 18.80 -14.30 -5.10
C GLY A 35 18.90 -12.87 -5.59
N ASN A 36 19.78 -12.62 -6.60
CA ASN A 36 20.01 -11.30 -7.17
C ASN A 36 19.68 -11.27 -8.68
N GLY A 37 18.86 -12.20 -9.14
CA GLY A 37 18.41 -12.26 -10.52
C GLY A 37 17.13 -11.45 -10.78
N ILE A 38 16.72 -11.43 -12.04
CA ILE A 38 15.58 -10.67 -12.52
C ILE A 38 14.42 -11.61 -12.89
N LEU A 39 13.24 -11.35 -12.36
CA LEU A 39 11.98 -11.90 -12.83
C LEU A 39 11.36 -10.90 -13.80
N TYR A 40 11.28 -11.25 -15.08
CA TYR A 40 10.93 -10.35 -16.16
C TYR A 40 9.59 -10.70 -16.81
N GLY A 41 8.65 -9.75 -16.76
CA GLY A 41 7.30 -9.88 -17.32
C GLY A 41 7.09 -9.23 -18.69
N GLY A 42 8.06 -8.47 -19.21
CA GLY A 42 7.92 -7.71 -20.44
C GLY A 42 7.72 -8.54 -21.73
N VAL A 43 7.79 -9.87 -21.63
CA VAL A 43 7.39 -10.78 -22.72
C VAL A 43 5.87 -10.85 -22.89
N TRP A 44 5.10 -10.37 -21.91
CA TRP A 44 3.64 -10.35 -21.95
C TRP A 44 3.16 -8.91 -22.13
N HIS A 45 3.06 -8.49 -23.37
CA HIS A 45 2.70 -7.10 -23.72
C HIS A 45 1.21 -6.75 -23.51
N LYS A 46 0.38 -7.71 -23.12
CA LYS A 46 -1.04 -7.48 -22.83
C LYS A 46 -1.47 -8.39 -21.68
N PRO A 47 -2.40 -7.92 -20.83
CA PRO A 47 -3.17 -8.84 -20.01
C PRO A 47 -3.73 -9.93 -20.89
N ASP A 48 -3.57 -11.19 -20.49
CA ASP A 48 -4.24 -12.27 -21.20
C ASP A 48 -5.77 -12.16 -21.02
N GLU A 49 -6.53 -12.95 -21.75
CA GLU A 49 -8.00 -12.94 -21.67
C GLU A 49 -8.54 -13.27 -20.27
N ASN A 50 -7.67 -13.70 -19.35
CA ASN A 50 -7.98 -14.06 -17.96
C ASN A 50 -7.53 -13.00 -16.93
N GLY A 51 -7.26 -11.77 -17.33
CA GLY A 51 -7.01 -10.65 -16.41
C GLY A 51 -5.56 -10.40 -16.04
N GLY A 52 -4.60 -10.95 -16.80
CA GLY A 52 -3.18 -10.68 -16.61
C GLY A 52 -2.48 -11.69 -15.71
N ARG A 53 -1.14 -11.63 -15.69
CA ARG A 53 -0.29 -12.53 -14.91
C ARG A 53 0.40 -11.80 -13.78
N LEU A 54 0.13 -12.24 -12.58
CA LEU A 54 0.85 -11.82 -11.39
C LEU A 54 2.25 -12.45 -11.41
N MET A 55 3.30 -11.67 -11.12
CA MET A 55 4.67 -12.14 -11.32
C MET A 55 5.15 -13.07 -10.23
N ALA A 56 5.08 -12.65 -8.98
CA ALA A 56 5.40 -13.47 -7.81
C ALA A 56 4.14 -13.52 -6.93
N SER A 57 3.39 -14.62 -6.98
CA SER A 57 2.10 -14.71 -6.29
C SER A 57 1.99 -15.95 -5.42
N PHE A 58 1.54 -15.76 -4.19
CA PHE A 58 1.48 -16.81 -3.18
C PHE A 58 0.09 -16.80 -2.54
N TYR A 59 -0.59 -17.93 -2.56
CA TYR A 59 -1.95 -18.03 -2.04
C TYR A 59 -2.07 -19.07 -0.95
N LEU A 60 -2.81 -18.74 0.12
CA LEU A 60 -3.21 -19.66 1.19
C LEU A 60 -2.01 -20.41 1.81
N GLY A 61 -0.85 -19.74 1.89
CA GLY A 61 0.39 -20.29 2.41
C GLY A 61 0.85 -19.62 3.70
N LYS A 62 1.80 -20.26 4.37
CA LYS A 62 2.47 -19.73 5.56
C LYS A 62 3.98 -19.77 5.39
N HIS A 63 4.68 -18.85 6.10
CA HIS A 63 6.15 -18.78 6.06
C HIS A 63 6.68 -18.58 4.65
N ILE A 64 6.25 -17.48 4.03
CA ILE A 64 6.65 -17.09 2.67
C ILE A 64 7.78 -16.07 2.76
N LEU A 65 8.85 -16.29 2.02
CA LEU A 65 9.97 -15.34 1.93
C LEU A 65 10.25 -14.99 0.46
N VAL A 66 10.27 -13.68 0.18
CA VAL A 66 10.75 -13.13 -1.10
C VAL A 66 11.87 -12.15 -0.80
N GLU A 67 13.07 -12.41 -1.30
CA GLU A 67 14.22 -11.54 -0.98
C GLU A 67 15.24 -11.39 -2.12
N GLY A 68 15.79 -10.18 -2.27
CA GLY A 68 16.95 -9.85 -3.10
C GLY A 68 16.69 -9.75 -4.60
N ILE A 69 15.57 -10.24 -5.09
CA ILE A 69 15.27 -10.28 -6.53
C ILE A 69 14.81 -8.92 -7.07
N SER A 70 14.96 -8.75 -8.38
CA SER A 70 14.32 -7.66 -9.11
C SER A 70 13.13 -8.17 -9.92
N VAL A 71 11.98 -7.48 -9.86
CA VAL A 71 10.78 -7.77 -10.66
C VAL A 71 10.56 -6.62 -11.62
N VAL A 72 10.53 -6.92 -12.91
CA VAL A 72 10.58 -5.89 -13.95
C VAL A 72 9.51 -6.10 -15.01
N ASP A 73 8.86 -5.00 -15.39
CA ASP A 73 7.96 -4.88 -16.54
C ASP A 73 6.77 -5.86 -16.53
N ASN A 74 6.11 -6.01 -15.42
CA ASN A 74 4.82 -6.70 -15.40
C ASN A 74 3.68 -5.74 -15.80
N GLY A 75 2.67 -6.26 -16.45
CA GLY A 75 1.47 -5.50 -16.83
C GLY A 75 0.31 -5.59 -15.84
N VAL A 76 0.50 -6.29 -14.72
CA VAL A 76 -0.44 -6.45 -13.61
C VAL A 76 0.39 -6.52 -12.33
N TRP A 77 -0.18 -6.68 -11.19
CA TRP A 77 0.47 -6.69 -9.88
C TRP A 77 1.73 -7.56 -9.81
N ASN A 78 2.77 -7.03 -9.19
CA ASN A 78 4.09 -7.67 -9.24
C ASN A 78 4.31 -8.71 -8.13
N VAL A 79 4.21 -8.35 -6.86
CA VAL A 79 4.39 -9.29 -5.74
C VAL A 79 3.12 -9.36 -4.93
N VAL A 80 2.50 -10.54 -4.87
CA VAL A 80 1.14 -10.68 -4.36
C VAL A 80 1.02 -11.86 -3.38
N PRO A 81 1.20 -11.64 -2.08
CA PRO A 81 0.68 -12.57 -1.07
C PRO A 81 -0.84 -12.42 -0.95
N GLY A 82 -1.57 -13.53 -1.05
CA GLY A 82 -3.03 -13.57 -0.93
C GLY A 82 -3.50 -14.62 0.09
N ALA A 83 -4.25 -14.19 1.11
CA ALA A 83 -4.69 -15.05 2.21
C ALA A 83 -3.52 -15.84 2.85
N CYS A 84 -2.36 -15.21 2.95
CA CYS A 84 -1.14 -15.76 3.52
C CYS A 84 -0.91 -15.29 4.95
N ARG A 85 -0.08 -16.01 5.67
CA ARG A 85 0.37 -15.65 7.03
C ARG A 85 1.87 -15.83 7.18
N ASP A 86 2.51 -14.94 7.97
CA ASP A 86 3.97 -14.90 8.17
C ASP A 86 4.69 -14.80 6.82
N VAL A 87 4.60 -13.60 6.25
CA VAL A 87 5.20 -13.25 4.96
C VAL A 87 6.29 -12.22 5.15
N ILE A 88 7.44 -12.44 4.57
CA ILE A 88 8.54 -11.48 4.54
C ILE A 88 8.89 -11.18 3.09
N ILE A 89 8.87 -9.89 2.74
CA ILE A 89 9.33 -9.38 1.45
C ILE A 89 10.40 -8.34 1.75
N ARG A 90 11.65 -8.61 1.36
CA ARG A 90 12.77 -7.71 1.69
C ARG A 90 13.81 -7.62 0.59
N ASP A 91 14.50 -6.48 0.53
CA ASP A 91 15.55 -6.23 -0.47
C ASP A 91 15.07 -6.47 -1.92
N VAL A 92 13.78 -6.24 -2.19
CA VAL A 92 13.19 -6.48 -3.52
C VAL A 92 13.14 -5.17 -4.29
N ASN A 93 13.57 -5.21 -5.57
CA ASN A 93 13.44 -4.08 -6.47
C ASN A 93 12.31 -4.32 -7.46
N ILE A 94 11.33 -3.43 -7.51
CA ILE A 94 10.21 -3.52 -8.46
C ILE A 94 10.24 -2.32 -9.39
N MET A 95 10.18 -2.60 -10.70
CA MET A 95 10.12 -1.57 -11.74
C MET A 95 9.02 -1.91 -12.74
N SER A 96 7.86 -1.30 -12.57
CA SER A 96 6.72 -1.43 -13.45
C SER A 96 6.49 -0.14 -14.23
N ARG A 97 5.96 -0.25 -15.44
CA ARG A 97 5.68 0.90 -16.33
C ARG A 97 4.31 0.87 -16.98
N LEU A 98 3.54 -0.14 -16.73
CA LEU A 98 2.20 -0.27 -17.30
C LEU A 98 1.15 0.05 -16.24
N VAL A 99 0.06 0.66 -16.66
CA VAL A 99 -1.15 0.84 -15.84
C VAL A 99 -1.59 -0.51 -15.28
N THR A 100 -2.01 -0.59 -14.03
CA THR A 100 -2.26 -1.82 -13.27
C THR A 100 -0.99 -2.57 -12.84
N GLY A 101 0.16 -1.93 -12.94
CA GLY A 101 1.44 -2.50 -12.53
C GLY A 101 1.80 -2.16 -11.08
N ASP A 102 0.93 -2.52 -10.14
CA ASP A 102 1.15 -2.33 -8.70
C ASP A 102 2.45 -3.03 -8.26
N GLY A 103 3.08 -2.49 -7.25
CA GLY A 103 4.31 -3.05 -6.70
C GLY A 103 4.05 -4.28 -5.84
N ILE A 104 3.59 -4.06 -4.62
CA ILE A 104 3.29 -5.14 -3.67
C ILE A 104 1.83 -5.02 -3.22
N ASP A 105 1.03 -6.06 -3.51
CA ASP A 105 -0.36 -6.16 -3.08
C ASP A 105 -0.53 -7.19 -1.97
N ILE A 106 -0.78 -6.73 -0.77
CA ILE A 106 -1.02 -7.56 0.42
C ILE A 106 -2.52 -7.81 0.52
N VAL A 107 -2.98 -9.00 0.13
CA VAL A 107 -4.41 -9.27 -0.04
C VAL A 107 -4.93 -10.28 0.97
N GLY A 108 -5.69 -9.81 1.98
CA GLY A 108 -6.28 -10.68 2.98
C GLY A 108 -5.25 -11.46 3.82
N CYS A 109 -4.11 -10.84 4.15
CA CYS A 109 -3.00 -11.47 4.85
C CYS A 109 -2.88 -11.04 6.31
N GLU A 110 -2.20 -11.85 7.10
CA GLU A 110 -1.80 -11.56 8.49
C GLU A 110 -0.29 -11.72 8.66
N GLU A 111 0.31 -10.92 9.56
CA GLU A 111 1.74 -11.01 9.91
C GLU A 111 2.65 -10.84 8.68
N VAL A 112 2.59 -9.67 8.03
CA VAL A 112 3.39 -9.36 6.84
C VAL A 112 4.44 -8.29 7.15
N LEU A 113 5.68 -8.55 6.78
CA LEU A 113 6.78 -7.58 6.82
C LEU A 113 7.26 -7.30 5.39
N VAL A 114 7.20 -6.02 4.99
CA VAL A 114 7.85 -5.51 3.78
C VAL A 114 8.95 -4.54 4.22
N GLU A 115 10.20 -4.80 3.84
CA GLU A 115 11.30 -3.95 4.26
C GLU A 115 12.42 -3.82 3.23
N ASP A 116 13.11 -2.68 3.28
CA ASP A 116 14.31 -2.41 2.49
C ASP A 116 14.09 -2.57 0.97
N CYS A 117 12.87 -2.27 0.49
CA CYS A 117 12.51 -2.42 -0.93
C CYS A 117 12.61 -1.09 -1.68
N PHE A 118 12.96 -1.17 -2.97
CA PHE A 118 12.78 -0.09 -3.93
C PHE A 118 11.62 -0.42 -4.86
N ILE A 119 10.60 0.45 -4.91
CA ILE A 119 9.40 0.19 -5.70
C ILE A 119 9.10 1.39 -6.59
N ARG A 120 9.20 1.18 -7.90
CA ARG A 120 8.67 2.07 -8.92
C ARG A 120 7.49 1.41 -9.61
N ALA A 121 6.30 1.91 -9.37
CA ALA A 121 5.05 1.34 -9.87
C ALA A 121 4.27 2.37 -10.72
N CYS A 122 3.53 1.89 -11.71
CA CYS A 122 2.51 2.66 -12.43
C CYS A 122 1.14 2.10 -12.05
N ASP A 123 0.79 2.25 -10.87
CA ASP A 123 -0.34 2.02 -9.99
C ASP A 123 0.21 2.03 -8.55
N ASP A 124 -0.42 1.41 -7.59
CA ASP A 124 0.01 1.48 -6.18
C ASP A 124 1.42 0.92 -5.96
N CYS A 125 2.27 1.61 -5.18
CA CYS A 125 3.56 1.03 -4.82
C CYS A 125 3.41 -0.09 -3.80
N VAL A 126 2.73 0.17 -2.68
CA VAL A 126 2.34 -0.86 -1.71
C VAL A 126 0.87 -0.68 -1.39
N CYS A 127 0.11 -1.74 -1.61
CA CYS A 127 -1.33 -1.74 -1.43
C CYS A 127 -1.80 -2.85 -0.50
N ILE A 128 -2.77 -2.54 0.35
CA ILE A 128 -3.44 -3.49 1.24
C ILE A 128 -4.88 -3.65 0.76
N LYS A 129 -5.26 -4.87 0.43
CA LYS A 129 -6.57 -5.21 -0.14
C LYS A 129 -7.19 -6.43 0.56
N ALA A 130 -8.49 -6.64 0.34
CA ALA A 130 -9.21 -7.85 0.69
C ALA A 130 -10.27 -8.13 -0.39
N CYS A 131 -9.86 -8.81 -1.45
CA CYS A 131 -10.69 -9.01 -2.64
C CYS A 131 -10.60 -10.44 -3.19
N PRO A 132 -11.57 -10.88 -4.00
CA PRO A 132 -11.45 -12.09 -4.78
C PRO A 132 -10.36 -11.88 -5.84
N LEU A 133 -9.24 -12.57 -5.68
CA LEU A 133 -8.18 -12.58 -6.68
C LEU A 133 -8.49 -13.62 -7.79
N PRO A 134 -7.79 -13.54 -8.93
CA PRO A 134 -7.76 -14.65 -9.90
C PRO A 134 -7.19 -15.90 -9.21
N GLY A 135 -8.07 -16.75 -8.66
CA GLY A 135 -7.71 -17.90 -7.83
C GLY A 135 -8.57 -17.98 -6.58
N PRO A 136 -8.06 -18.52 -5.47
CA PRO A 136 -8.79 -18.56 -4.21
C PRO A 136 -9.12 -17.14 -3.72
N ALA A 137 -10.36 -16.96 -3.23
CA ALA A 137 -10.78 -15.69 -2.70
C ALA A 137 -9.94 -15.30 -1.47
N ALA A 138 -9.42 -14.09 -1.46
CA ALA A 138 -8.62 -13.54 -0.38
C ALA A 138 -9.35 -12.39 0.33
N CYS A 139 -10.65 -12.57 0.59
CA CYS A 139 -11.48 -11.65 1.38
C CYS A 139 -11.35 -11.91 2.89
N CYS A 140 -10.15 -12.28 3.35
CA CYS A 140 -9.85 -12.47 4.77
C CYS A 140 -9.54 -11.14 5.43
N ASN A 141 -9.66 -11.09 6.76
CA ASN A 141 -9.19 -9.93 7.52
C ASN A 141 -7.70 -9.71 7.30
N VAL A 142 -7.28 -8.44 7.40
CA VAL A 142 -5.88 -8.05 7.31
C VAL A 142 -5.43 -7.55 8.66
N ARG A 143 -4.28 -8.06 9.16
CA ARG A 143 -3.77 -7.68 10.47
C ARG A 143 -2.25 -7.83 10.57
N ASP A 144 -1.64 -7.01 11.45
CA ASP A 144 -0.19 -7.05 11.73
C ASP A 144 0.65 -6.89 10.46
N ILE A 145 0.42 -5.80 9.75
CA ILE A 145 1.17 -5.45 8.54
C ILE A 145 2.20 -4.36 8.86
N LYS A 146 3.43 -4.60 8.49
CA LYS A 146 4.49 -3.61 8.62
C LYS A 146 5.23 -3.41 7.30
N VAL A 147 5.30 -2.15 6.86
CA VAL A 147 6.09 -1.70 5.70
C VAL A 147 7.12 -0.69 6.19
N ARG A 148 8.41 -0.95 5.97
CA ARG A 148 9.45 -0.06 6.50
C ARG A 148 10.69 0.06 5.62
N ARG A 149 11.37 1.19 5.74
CA ARG A 149 12.63 1.48 5.04
C ARG A 149 12.57 1.23 3.54
N CYS A 150 11.41 1.53 2.96
CA CYS A 150 11.20 1.41 1.52
C CYS A 150 11.39 2.76 0.83
N VAL A 151 11.91 2.72 -0.38
CA VAL A 151 11.97 3.88 -1.28
C VAL A 151 10.93 3.69 -2.37
N LEU A 152 9.99 4.65 -2.47
CA LEU A 152 8.82 4.53 -3.32
C LEU A 152 8.79 5.63 -4.39
N TRP A 153 8.51 5.22 -5.60
CA TRP A 153 8.21 6.09 -6.73
C TRP A 153 6.92 5.63 -7.39
N ASN A 154 5.85 6.37 -7.15
CA ASN A 154 4.58 6.13 -7.82
C ASN A 154 4.48 6.99 -9.08
N ALA A 155 4.27 6.37 -10.24
CA ALA A 155 3.90 7.04 -11.47
C ALA A 155 2.37 6.94 -11.68
N GLU A 156 1.82 7.73 -12.60
CA GLU A 156 0.38 7.74 -12.90
C GLU A 156 -0.10 6.39 -13.49
N PRO A 157 -1.25 5.85 -13.03
CA PRO A 157 -2.05 6.22 -11.86
C PRO A 157 -1.54 5.55 -10.57
N GLY A 158 -2.25 5.73 -9.46
CA GLY A 158 -2.08 4.97 -8.23
C GLY A 158 -1.62 5.78 -7.03
N ASN A 159 -1.14 5.10 -6.02
CA ASN A 159 -0.79 5.66 -4.72
C ASN A 159 0.58 5.19 -4.26
N ALA A 160 1.24 5.93 -3.38
CA ALA A 160 2.48 5.43 -2.82
C ALA A 160 2.23 4.37 -1.73
N LEU A 161 1.37 4.66 -0.75
CA LEU A 161 0.98 3.75 0.32
C LEU A 161 -0.54 3.75 0.43
N GLU A 162 -1.17 2.64 0.04
CA GLU A 162 -2.63 2.51 -0.08
C GLU A 162 -3.19 1.44 0.84
N ILE A 163 -4.36 1.73 1.44
CA ILE A 163 -5.28 0.74 2.01
C ILE A 163 -6.60 0.87 1.24
N GLY A 164 -6.88 -0.07 0.37
CA GLY A 164 -8.06 -0.02 -0.49
C GLY A 164 -7.76 -0.38 -1.95
N TYR A 165 -8.65 -0.13 -2.86
CA TYR A 165 -10.08 0.24 -2.64
C TYR A 165 -10.90 -0.92 -2.09
N GLU A 166 -10.62 -2.15 -2.56
CA GLU A 166 -11.37 -3.37 -2.28
C GLU A 166 -11.04 -3.89 -0.89
N LEU A 167 -11.94 -3.66 0.06
CA LEU A 167 -11.80 -4.09 1.44
C LEU A 167 -12.99 -4.95 1.86
N ARG A 168 -13.26 -6.01 1.11
CA ARG A 168 -14.36 -6.94 1.33
C ARG A 168 -14.04 -7.95 2.44
N CYS A 169 -13.69 -7.44 3.60
CA CYS A 169 -13.46 -8.21 4.83
C CYS A 169 -14.19 -7.55 6.00
N ASN A 170 -14.05 -8.07 7.21
CA ASN A 170 -14.64 -7.43 8.39
C ASN A 170 -13.69 -6.38 8.98
N GLU A 171 -12.38 -6.60 8.86
CA GLU A 171 -11.38 -5.79 9.57
C GLU A 171 -10.07 -5.67 8.79
N VAL A 172 -9.53 -4.45 8.78
CA VAL A 172 -8.14 -4.16 8.44
C VAL A 172 -7.55 -3.40 9.63
N SER A 173 -6.57 -4.01 10.32
CA SER A 173 -6.05 -3.44 11.57
C SER A 173 -4.56 -3.64 11.77
N ASP A 174 -4.00 -2.84 12.67
CA ASP A 174 -2.61 -2.94 13.11
C ASP A 174 -1.62 -2.85 11.94
N VAL A 175 -1.81 -1.80 11.14
CA VAL A 175 -0.97 -1.50 9.97
C VAL A 175 0.01 -0.39 10.31
N VAL A 176 1.28 -0.60 10.01
CA VAL A 176 2.34 0.39 10.21
C VAL A 176 3.14 0.60 8.94
N PHE A 177 3.16 1.83 8.47
CA PHE A 177 4.10 2.30 7.45
C PHE A 177 5.13 3.19 8.15
N GLU A 178 6.41 2.79 8.19
CA GLU A 178 7.43 3.50 8.95
C GLU A 178 8.76 3.66 8.21
N ASP A 179 9.47 4.77 8.47
CA ASP A 179 10.82 5.03 7.96
C ASP A 179 10.94 4.93 6.42
N CYS A 180 9.92 5.34 5.68
CA CYS A 180 9.89 5.25 4.22
C CYS A 180 10.21 6.59 3.56
N ASP A 181 10.83 6.52 2.38
CA ASP A 181 11.11 7.66 1.51
C ASP A 181 10.23 7.58 0.27
N ILE A 182 9.35 8.56 0.09
CA ILE A 182 8.52 8.69 -1.10
C ILE A 182 9.13 9.78 -1.97
N ILE A 183 9.95 9.37 -2.93
CA ILE A 183 10.72 10.30 -3.76
C ILE A 183 9.88 10.92 -4.88
N HIS A 184 8.76 10.29 -5.24
CA HIS A 184 7.85 10.78 -6.26
C HIS A 184 6.48 10.15 -6.10
N CYS A 185 5.40 10.94 -6.26
CA CYS A 185 4.04 10.47 -6.36
C CYS A 185 3.25 11.37 -7.32
N GLU A 186 2.85 10.81 -8.45
CA GLU A 186 2.19 11.55 -9.52
C GLU A 186 0.72 11.85 -9.23
N TYR A 187 0.14 12.60 -10.14
CA TYR A 187 -1.27 12.93 -10.20
C TYR A 187 -2.09 11.74 -10.73
N GLU A 188 -3.16 11.36 -10.05
CA GLU A 188 -4.01 10.24 -10.47
C GLU A 188 -5.15 10.65 -11.43
N GLY A 189 -5.23 11.88 -11.80
CA GLY A 189 -6.27 12.35 -12.72
C GLY A 189 -7.64 12.48 -12.04
N ASN A 190 -8.66 11.82 -12.59
CA ASN A 190 -10.04 11.93 -12.10
C ASN A 190 -10.39 10.95 -10.98
N GLN A 191 -9.47 10.12 -10.55
CA GLN A 191 -9.68 9.16 -9.48
C GLN A 191 -9.31 9.73 -8.12
N SER A 192 -9.50 8.95 -7.07
CA SER A 192 -8.97 9.26 -5.75
C SER A 192 -7.60 8.65 -5.63
N GLY A 193 -6.61 9.45 -5.28
CA GLY A 193 -5.24 8.98 -5.14
C GLY A 193 -4.37 10.00 -4.43
N GLY A 194 -3.21 9.57 -3.98
CA GLY A 194 -2.26 10.40 -3.25
C GLY A 194 -1.12 9.62 -2.65
N VAL A 195 -0.40 10.27 -1.76
CA VAL A 195 0.80 9.69 -1.15
C VAL A 195 0.45 8.69 -0.06
N LEU A 196 -0.40 9.09 0.90
CA LEU A 196 -0.80 8.30 2.07
C LEU A 196 -2.33 8.16 2.04
N THR A 197 -2.82 6.97 1.70
CA THR A 197 -4.21 6.83 1.28
C THR A 197 -4.94 5.69 2.00
N ILE A 198 -6.22 5.92 2.27
CA ILE A 198 -7.16 4.91 2.76
C ILE A 198 -8.47 5.11 2.00
N HIS A 199 -8.77 4.22 1.07
CA HIS A 199 -9.99 4.24 0.30
C HIS A 199 -10.86 3.03 0.67
N ASN A 200 -11.73 3.20 1.65
CA ASN A 200 -12.61 2.11 2.08
C ASN A 200 -13.88 2.07 1.22
N ALA A 201 -13.83 1.24 0.19
CA ALA A 201 -14.94 1.09 -0.75
C ALA A 201 -15.90 -0.06 -0.40
N ASP A 202 -15.67 -0.77 0.70
CA ASP A 202 -16.44 -1.92 1.15
C ASP A 202 -16.76 -1.89 2.65
N ARG A 203 -17.07 -3.04 3.25
CA ARG A 203 -17.58 -3.14 4.62
C ARG A 203 -16.52 -3.14 5.73
N ALA A 204 -15.24 -3.13 5.41
CA ALA A 204 -14.19 -3.28 6.40
C ALA A 204 -14.20 -2.16 7.45
N LYS A 205 -13.96 -2.52 8.70
CA LYS A 205 -13.51 -1.58 9.71
C LYS A 205 -11.99 -1.43 9.60
N VAL A 206 -11.53 -0.26 9.15
CA VAL A 206 -10.10 0.07 9.05
C VAL A 206 -9.70 0.82 10.31
N HIS A 207 -8.76 0.30 11.09
CA HIS A 207 -8.35 0.96 12.34
C HIS A 207 -6.94 0.60 12.79
N ASN A 208 -6.41 1.36 13.76
CA ASN A 208 -5.05 1.20 14.27
C ASN A 208 -4.01 1.27 13.16
N VAL A 209 -4.08 2.31 12.31
CA VAL A 209 -3.13 2.54 11.21
C VAL A 209 -2.18 3.66 11.59
N ARG A 210 -0.89 3.46 11.37
CA ARG A 210 0.14 4.47 11.62
C ARG A 210 1.01 4.68 10.39
N TYR A 211 1.22 5.94 10.06
CA TYR A 211 2.22 6.42 9.12
C TYR A 211 3.25 7.19 9.94
N GLU A 212 4.47 6.67 10.07
CA GLU A 212 5.49 7.22 10.97
C GLU A 212 6.84 7.45 10.26
N ASN A 213 7.47 8.60 10.52
CA ASN A 213 8.81 8.92 10.01
C ASN A 213 8.89 8.80 8.47
N ILE A 214 7.95 9.40 7.74
CA ILE A 214 7.89 9.34 6.29
C ILE A 214 8.40 10.66 5.70
N ARG A 215 9.38 10.56 4.81
CA ARG A 215 9.90 11.69 4.05
C ARG A 215 9.35 11.66 2.63
N ILE A 216 8.88 12.82 2.15
CA ILE A 216 8.19 12.96 0.86
C ILE A 216 8.86 14.09 0.08
N GLU A 217 9.47 13.75 -1.07
CA GLU A 217 10.20 14.71 -1.89
C GLU A 217 9.32 15.37 -2.96
N ASP A 218 8.44 14.60 -3.61
CA ASP A 218 7.56 15.14 -4.65
C ASP A 218 6.16 14.51 -4.57
N ALA A 219 5.21 15.27 -4.03
CA ALA A 219 3.79 14.94 -4.00
C ALA A 219 3.03 15.88 -4.95
N GLN A 220 2.63 15.40 -6.11
CA GLN A 220 2.07 16.25 -7.15
C GLN A 220 0.61 16.63 -6.92
N GLU A 221 -0.16 15.83 -6.20
CA GLU A 221 -1.57 16.11 -5.94
C GLU A 221 -1.90 16.13 -4.44
N LYS A 222 -2.10 14.97 -3.85
CA LYS A 222 -2.58 14.84 -2.47
C LYS A 222 -1.54 14.21 -1.56
N LEU A 223 -1.39 14.80 -0.37
CA LEU A 223 -0.58 14.23 0.71
C LEU A 223 -1.36 13.10 1.40
N VAL A 224 -2.56 13.41 1.85
CA VAL A 224 -3.46 12.46 2.53
C VAL A 224 -4.78 12.40 1.78
N ASP A 225 -5.23 11.20 1.46
CA ASP A 225 -6.57 10.98 0.89
C ASP A 225 -7.27 9.84 1.63
N ILE A 226 -8.14 10.18 2.58
CA ILE A 226 -8.94 9.20 3.32
C ILE A 226 -10.39 9.33 2.89
N LYS A 227 -10.96 8.28 2.34
CA LYS A 227 -12.35 8.26 1.92
C LYS A 227 -13.05 6.96 2.27
N ILE A 228 -14.28 7.09 2.75
CA ILE A 228 -15.27 6.02 2.70
C ILE A 228 -16.14 6.33 1.49
N LEU A 229 -16.26 5.41 0.54
CA LEU A 229 -16.85 5.73 -0.75
C LEU A 229 -17.57 4.55 -1.40
N ASP A 230 -18.41 4.86 -2.38
CA ASP A 230 -18.96 3.91 -3.34
C ASP A 230 -18.40 4.22 -4.73
N CYS A 231 -17.79 3.24 -5.37
CA CYS A 231 -17.12 3.43 -6.66
C CYS A 231 -17.14 2.14 -7.51
N LYS A 232 -16.53 2.19 -8.67
CA LYS A 232 -16.45 1.03 -9.59
C LYS A 232 -15.73 -0.19 -9.02
N TYR A 233 -14.93 -0.01 -7.95
CA TYR A 233 -14.21 -1.08 -7.28
C TYR A 233 -14.94 -1.64 -6.06
N SER A 234 -16.05 -1.05 -5.64
CA SER A 234 -16.85 -1.54 -4.51
C SER A 234 -17.41 -2.94 -4.81
N LEU A 235 -17.13 -3.87 -3.91
CA LEU A 235 -17.58 -5.26 -4.00
C LEU A 235 -18.80 -5.53 -3.10
N ASP A 236 -18.96 -4.74 -2.04
CA ASP A 236 -20.09 -4.82 -1.10
C ASP A 236 -21.10 -3.70 -1.35
N ARG A 237 -22.32 -3.92 -0.88
CA ARG A 237 -23.39 -2.90 -0.87
C ARG A 237 -23.35 -1.99 0.36
N VAL A 238 -22.65 -2.40 1.39
CA VAL A 238 -22.49 -1.66 2.65
C VAL A 238 -21.09 -1.06 2.72
N ARG A 239 -20.96 0.01 3.53
CA ARG A 239 -19.66 0.64 3.80
C ARG A 239 -19.21 0.30 5.20
N GLY A 240 -17.90 0.35 5.42
CA GLY A 240 -17.30 0.19 6.73
C GLY A 240 -16.93 1.52 7.36
N ASP A 241 -16.02 1.45 8.32
CA ASP A 241 -15.56 2.61 9.09
C ASP A 241 -14.04 2.80 8.93
N VAL A 242 -13.56 4.02 9.25
CA VAL A 242 -12.15 4.35 9.35
C VAL A 242 -11.93 5.09 10.68
N GLU A 243 -11.08 4.56 11.56
CA GLU A 243 -10.84 5.18 12.88
C GLU A 243 -9.44 4.90 13.42
N ASN A 244 -9.00 5.72 14.37
CA ASN A 244 -7.69 5.60 15.04
C ASN A 244 -6.54 5.52 14.02
N ILE A 245 -6.36 6.61 13.28
CA ILE A 245 -5.30 6.77 12.27
C ILE A 245 -4.31 7.82 12.75
N VAL A 246 -3.03 7.52 12.69
CA VAL A 246 -1.96 8.43 13.14
C VAL A 246 -0.98 8.71 12.02
N PHE A 247 -0.76 9.99 11.76
CA PHE A 247 0.32 10.49 10.90
C PHE A 247 1.33 11.19 11.80
N ARG A 248 2.52 10.59 11.97
CA ARG A 248 3.55 11.10 12.88
C ARG A 248 4.88 11.30 12.17
N ASN A 249 5.50 12.47 12.37
CA ASN A 249 6.79 12.81 11.77
C ASN A 249 6.75 12.66 10.24
N ILE A 250 5.78 13.30 9.60
CA ILE A 250 5.65 13.33 8.14
C ILE A 250 6.32 14.62 7.65
N ASP A 251 7.31 14.48 6.77
CA ASP A 251 8.06 15.64 6.25
C ASP A 251 7.96 15.74 4.73
N VAL A 252 7.27 16.76 4.24
CA VAL A 252 7.13 17.07 2.82
C VAL A 252 8.13 18.15 2.45
N THR A 253 9.21 17.78 1.77
CA THR A 253 10.32 18.66 1.42
C THR A 253 10.22 19.29 0.03
N GLY A 254 9.41 18.72 -0.83
CA GLY A 254 9.28 19.12 -2.25
C GLY A 254 8.75 20.54 -2.49
N PRO A 255 8.87 21.02 -3.72
CA PRO A 255 8.48 22.40 -4.06
C PRO A 255 6.96 22.61 -4.14
N LEU A 256 6.21 21.53 -4.34
CA LEU A 256 4.76 21.59 -4.39
C LEU A 256 4.17 21.50 -2.98
N PHE A 257 3.09 22.23 -2.75
CA PHE A 257 2.32 22.13 -1.52
C PHE A 257 1.07 21.27 -1.81
N PRO A 258 1.08 19.98 -1.44
CA PRO A 258 -0.03 19.09 -1.76
C PRO A 258 -1.28 19.46 -0.96
N VAL A 259 -2.44 19.11 -1.48
CA VAL A 259 -3.71 19.18 -0.76
C VAL A 259 -3.94 17.90 0.03
N SER A 260 -5.00 17.86 0.83
CA SER A 260 -5.43 16.64 1.54
C SER A 260 -6.96 16.56 1.54
N ILE A 261 -7.49 15.34 1.63
CA ILE A 261 -8.94 15.12 1.70
C ILE A 261 -9.23 14.07 2.77
N ILE A 262 -10.22 14.34 3.63
CA ILE A 262 -10.82 13.36 4.51
C ILE A 262 -12.32 13.43 4.34
N ARG A 263 -12.92 12.36 3.82
CA ARG A 263 -14.34 12.33 3.46
C ARG A 263 -15.01 11.05 3.92
N GLY A 264 -16.13 11.22 4.62
CA GLY A 264 -17.06 10.13 4.94
C GLY A 264 -18.05 9.86 3.82
N PHE A 265 -18.98 8.95 4.08
CA PHE A 265 -20.01 8.51 3.16
C PHE A 265 -21.38 8.50 3.85
N GLU A 266 -22.38 9.03 3.17
CA GLU A 266 -23.75 9.04 3.66
C GLU A 266 -24.64 8.17 2.75
N MET A 267 -25.34 7.22 3.36
CA MET A 267 -26.40 6.45 2.75
C MET A 267 -27.76 6.86 3.38
N THR A 268 -28.85 6.41 2.81
CA THR A 268 -30.21 6.86 3.18
C THR A 268 -30.51 6.77 4.70
N ASN A 269 -29.89 5.84 5.45
CA ASN A 269 -30.11 5.68 6.88
C ASN A 269 -28.80 5.42 7.65
N GLU A 270 -27.65 5.52 7.03
CA GLU A 270 -26.35 5.22 7.61
C GLU A 270 -25.36 6.31 7.25
N MET A 271 -24.50 6.67 8.18
CA MET A 271 -23.47 7.64 7.99
C MET A 271 -22.14 7.07 8.48
N HIS A 272 -21.21 6.94 7.57
CA HIS A 272 -19.86 6.42 7.80
C HIS A 272 -18.88 7.57 7.85
N ARG A 273 -18.25 7.80 8.99
CA ARG A 273 -17.39 8.96 9.23
C ARG A 273 -16.00 8.54 9.65
N PRO A 274 -14.96 8.91 8.89
CA PRO A 274 -13.60 8.83 9.41
C PRO A 274 -13.49 9.62 10.73
N ARG A 275 -12.88 9.02 11.76
CA ARG A 275 -12.75 9.62 13.09
C ARG A 275 -11.49 9.22 13.83
N ASP A 276 -11.16 9.96 14.89
CA ASP A 276 -9.94 9.79 15.68
C ASP A 276 -8.69 9.75 14.78
N ILE A 277 -8.49 10.84 14.04
CA ILE A 277 -7.36 10.99 13.12
C ILE A 277 -6.41 12.03 13.70
N ARG A 278 -5.16 11.65 13.89
CA ARG A 278 -4.15 12.49 14.54
C ARG A 278 -3.00 12.80 13.58
N PHE A 279 -2.63 14.07 13.55
CA PHE A 279 -1.49 14.61 12.81
C PHE A 279 -0.48 15.14 13.82
N GLU A 280 0.62 14.43 14.02
CA GLU A 280 1.64 14.71 15.02
C GLU A 280 2.96 15.06 14.32
N ASN A 281 3.44 16.28 14.48
CA ASN A 281 4.67 16.75 13.86
C ASN A 281 4.70 16.56 12.33
N VAL A 282 3.66 17.01 11.64
CA VAL A 282 3.61 17.04 10.17
C VAL A 282 4.19 18.35 9.68
N THR A 283 5.18 18.28 8.79
CA THR A 283 5.84 19.48 8.21
C THR A 283 5.67 19.47 6.69
N VAL A 284 5.43 20.66 6.14
CA VAL A 284 5.42 20.91 4.71
C VAL A 284 6.32 22.09 4.40
N GLN A 285 7.36 21.87 3.60
CA GLN A 285 8.36 22.88 3.28
C GLN A 285 8.96 23.57 4.53
N GLY A 286 9.28 22.76 5.55
CA GLY A 286 9.86 23.20 6.81
C GLY A 286 8.87 23.92 7.76
N ARG A 287 7.59 23.99 7.45
CA ARG A 287 6.55 24.59 8.30
C ARG A 287 5.73 23.48 8.95
N THR A 288 5.60 23.51 10.26
CA THR A 288 4.73 22.60 11.00
C THR A 288 3.26 22.94 10.76
N MET A 289 2.45 21.94 10.52
CA MET A 289 1.01 22.06 10.28
C MET A 289 0.22 21.88 11.58
N HIS A 290 -0.61 22.87 11.92
CA HIS A 290 -1.39 22.88 13.17
C HIS A 290 -2.90 22.84 12.95
N SER A 291 -3.34 22.73 11.71
CA SER A 291 -4.76 22.70 11.38
C SER A 291 -5.03 22.12 9.98
N ALA A 292 -6.26 21.73 9.75
CA ALA A 292 -6.72 21.30 8.43
C ALA A 292 -6.53 22.40 7.36
N ASN A 293 -6.76 23.66 7.73
CA ASN A 293 -6.57 24.79 6.81
C ASN A 293 -5.10 24.96 6.39
N GLU A 294 -4.16 24.82 7.31
CA GLU A 294 -2.73 24.89 6.99
C GLU A 294 -2.28 23.74 6.10
N MET A 295 -2.85 22.56 6.25
CA MET A 295 -2.65 21.41 5.38
C MET A 295 -3.42 21.48 4.06
N ARG A 296 -4.13 22.58 3.78
CA ARG A 296 -5.05 22.68 2.62
C ARG A 296 -5.99 21.47 2.52
N MET A 297 -6.51 21.04 3.65
CA MET A 297 -7.30 19.83 3.79
C MET A 297 -8.80 20.12 3.64
N VAL A 298 -9.46 19.37 2.76
CA VAL A 298 -10.92 19.32 2.67
C VAL A 298 -11.41 18.26 3.65
N VAL A 299 -12.31 18.64 4.57
CA VAL A 299 -12.90 17.73 5.55
C VAL A 299 -14.41 17.71 5.37
N GLU A 300 -14.95 16.54 5.01
CA GLU A 300 -16.39 16.35 4.78
C GLU A 300 -16.85 15.08 5.49
N LEU A 301 -17.91 15.18 6.27
CA LEU A 301 -18.47 14.05 7.01
C LEU A 301 -17.43 13.28 7.84
N ALA A 302 -16.50 13.99 8.47
CA ALA A 302 -15.48 13.44 9.35
C ALA A 302 -15.43 14.23 10.66
N HIS A 303 -14.90 13.64 11.74
CA HIS A 303 -14.81 14.31 13.04
C HIS A 303 -13.61 13.81 13.85
N GLU A 304 -13.32 14.49 14.98
CA GLU A 304 -12.22 14.14 15.88
C GLU A 304 -10.85 14.14 15.16
N LEU A 305 -10.58 15.22 14.41
CA LEU A 305 -9.26 15.46 13.84
C LEU A 305 -8.42 16.28 14.84
N GLN A 306 -7.22 15.80 15.13
CA GLN A 306 -6.30 16.42 16.08
C GLN A 306 -4.98 16.79 15.39
N PHE A 307 -4.44 17.95 15.72
CA PHE A 307 -3.18 18.45 15.13
C PHE A 307 -2.23 18.84 16.27
N GLU A 308 -1.13 18.12 16.40
CA GLU A 308 -0.12 18.36 17.42
C GLU A 308 1.19 18.78 16.76
N GLY A 309 1.66 19.96 17.12
CA GLY A 309 2.96 20.45 16.67
C GLY A 309 4.12 19.77 17.39
N ARG A 310 5.34 20.05 16.92
CA ARG A 310 6.56 19.53 17.53
C ARG A 310 6.66 19.98 18.99
N VAL A 311 6.61 19.05 19.93
CA VAL A 311 6.95 19.31 21.33
C VAL A 311 8.47 19.48 21.37
N THR A 312 8.96 20.71 21.39
CA THR A 312 10.34 21.00 21.73
C THR A 312 10.48 20.69 23.22
N LEU A 313 11.12 19.58 23.54
CA LEU A 313 11.63 19.38 24.89
C LEU A 313 12.67 20.50 25.13
N GLU A 314 12.32 21.50 25.89
CA GLU A 314 13.30 22.47 26.41
C GLU A 314 14.37 21.65 27.15
N LYS A 315 15.60 21.73 26.67
CA LYS A 315 16.72 21.17 27.45
C LYS A 315 16.74 21.87 28.79
N PRO A 316 16.75 21.16 29.92
CA PRO A 316 16.93 21.79 31.18
C PRO A 316 18.28 22.57 31.12
N GLU A 317 18.24 23.84 31.37
CA GLU A 317 19.44 24.63 31.59
C GLU A 317 20.13 24.09 32.87
N TYR A 318 21.35 23.56 32.71
CA TYR A 318 22.26 23.24 33.82
C TYR A 318 23.23 24.36 34.02
#